data_a6b026db5beae5cdacc38f9687118791
#
_entry.id   a6b026db5beae5cdacc38f9687118791
#
_cell.length_a   1.000
_cell.length_b   1.000
_cell.length_c   1.000
_cell.angle_alpha   90.00
_cell.angle_beta   90.00
_cell.angle_gamma   90.00
#
_symmetry.space_group_name_H-M   'P 1'
#
loop_
_entity.id
_entity.type
_entity.pdbx_description
1 polymer ?
#
loop_
_entity_poly.entity_id
_entity_poly.type
_entity_poly.pdbx_seq_one_letter_code
_entity_poly.pdbx_strand_id
1 'polypeptide(L)'
;MLTYILILLCLPPLCAVLALAAGFGNNILHWLHRLTATAVGVCVALMAKSFNPAVPYVDDYFYIDALNMWVIIIITTLYLAATWTARNYLTREERCGVLKGEQLQTGRYFALMQLFCWAMFIVLLVKNLGLMWVAIEATTLISA
;
A
#
# COMPACT_ATOMS: atom_id res chain seq x y z
N MET A 1 -11.45 -14.49 -5.97
CA MET A 1 -11.16 -13.67 -4.77
C MET A 1 -9.72 -13.87 -4.29
N LEU A 2 -9.29 -15.09 -4.04
CA LEU A 2 -7.94 -15.39 -3.52
C LEU A 2 -6.80 -14.74 -4.35
N THR A 3 -6.88 -14.77 -5.66
CA THR A 3 -5.88 -14.16 -6.55
C THR A 3 -5.72 -12.65 -6.30
N TYR A 4 -6.82 -11.92 -6.11
CA TYR A 4 -6.79 -10.49 -5.82
C TYR A 4 -6.17 -10.20 -4.45
N ILE A 5 -6.48 -11.03 -3.44
CA ILE A 5 -5.91 -10.94 -2.10
C ILE A 5 -4.39 -11.14 -2.15
N LEU A 6 -3.92 -12.16 -2.87
CA LEU A 6 -2.49 -12.41 -3.04
C LEU A 6 -1.76 -11.26 -3.74
N ILE A 7 -2.37 -10.66 -4.77
CA ILE A 7 -1.79 -9.48 -5.44
C ILE A 7 -1.69 -8.31 -4.45
N LEU A 8 -2.74 -8.03 -3.68
CA LEU A 8 -2.76 -6.97 -2.66
C LEU A 8 -1.68 -7.16 -1.58
N LEU A 9 -1.42 -8.42 -1.20
CA LEU A 9 -0.44 -8.75 -0.16
C LEU A 9 0.99 -8.81 -0.69
N CYS A 10 1.22 -9.20 -1.94
CA CYS A 10 2.57 -9.37 -2.49
C CYS A 10 3.11 -8.11 -3.20
N LEU A 11 2.25 -7.37 -3.90
CA LEU A 11 2.70 -6.27 -4.75
C LEU A 11 3.33 -5.09 -3.97
N PRO A 12 2.71 -4.56 -2.89
CA PRO A 12 3.30 -3.44 -2.16
C PRO A 12 4.66 -3.76 -1.51
N PRO A 13 4.85 -4.88 -0.77
CA PRO A 13 6.15 -5.16 -0.16
C PRO A 13 7.25 -5.45 -1.17
N LEU A 14 6.93 -6.09 -2.31
CA LEU A 14 7.89 -6.27 -3.39
C LEU A 14 8.38 -4.93 -3.94
N CYS A 15 7.47 -3.99 -4.17
CA CYS A 15 7.84 -2.65 -4.62
C CYS A 15 8.60 -1.86 -3.55
N ALA A 16 8.29 -2.05 -2.26
CA ALA A 16 9.04 -1.44 -1.16
C ALA A 16 10.50 -1.92 -1.15
N VAL A 17 10.72 -3.24 -1.29
CA VAL A 17 12.08 -3.82 -1.36
C VAL A 17 12.82 -3.32 -2.59
N LEU A 18 12.18 -3.27 -3.75
CA LEU A 18 12.78 -2.74 -4.97
C LEU A 18 13.14 -1.25 -4.83
N ALA A 19 12.32 -0.45 -4.17
CA ALA A 19 12.59 0.96 -3.92
C ALA A 19 13.83 1.18 -3.04
N LEU A 20 14.09 0.26 -2.09
CA LEU A 20 15.26 0.33 -1.20
C LEU A 20 16.54 -0.24 -1.84
N ALA A 21 16.40 -1.35 -2.58
CA ALA A 21 17.55 -2.13 -3.06
C ALA A 21 18.18 -1.58 -4.34
N ALA A 22 17.41 -0.94 -5.21
CA ALA A 22 17.84 -0.74 -6.60
C ALA A 22 18.53 0.60 -6.87
N GLY A 23 18.62 1.53 -5.90
CA GLY A 23 19.29 2.83 -6.10
C GLY A 23 18.78 3.59 -7.34
N PHE A 24 17.53 3.37 -7.72
CA PHE A 24 16.93 3.98 -8.92
C PHE A 24 16.92 5.51 -8.80
N GLY A 25 17.16 6.19 -9.92
CA GLY A 25 16.97 7.64 -9.99
C GLY A 25 15.54 8.03 -9.61
N ASN A 26 15.38 9.19 -8.98
CA ASN A 26 14.10 9.68 -8.44
C ASN A 26 12.92 9.55 -9.42
N ASN A 27 13.13 9.80 -10.71
CA ASN A 27 12.07 9.70 -11.71
C ASN A 27 11.52 8.27 -11.90
N ILE A 28 12.41 7.27 -11.93
CA ILE A 28 12.02 5.85 -12.09
C ILE A 28 11.25 5.40 -10.84
N LEU A 29 11.71 5.81 -9.68
CA LEU A 29 11.10 5.48 -8.40
C LEU A 29 9.67 6.05 -8.29
N HIS A 30 9.45 7.30 -8.72
CA HIS A 30 8.13 7.90 -8.80
C HIS A 30 7.17 7.15 -9.74
N TRP A 31 7.67 6.73 -10.91
CA TRP A 31 6.87 5.96 -11.87
C TRP A 31 6.52 4.58 -11.33
N LEU A 32 7.49 3.88 -10.74
CA LEU A 32 7.27 2.58 -10.13
C LEU A 32 6.18 2.65 -9.05
N HIS A 33 6.27 3.64 -8.16
CA HIS A 33 5.30 3.83 -7.09
C HIS A 33 3.89 4.13 -7.62
N ARG A 34 3.77 4.97 -8.65
CA ARG A 34 2.48 5.26 -9.31
C ARG A 34 1.89 4.03 -9.98
N LEU A 35 2.70 3.26 -10.69
CA LEU A 35 2.27 2.03 -11.34
C LEU A 35 1.76 1.01 -10.31
N THR A 36 2.45 0.87 -9.19
CA THR A 36 2.03 0.00 -8.09
C THR A 36 0.69 0.46 -7.51
N ALA A 37 0.56 1.74 -7.20
CA ALA A 37 -0.68 2.29 -6.64
C ALA A 37 -1.86 2.13 -7.60
N THR A 38 -1.66 2.39 -8.90
CA THR A 38 -2.71 2.18 -9.90
C THR A 38 -3.06 0.70 -10.09
N ALA A 39 -2.09 -0.20 -10.05
CA ALA A 39 -2.32 -1.64 -10.12
C ALA A 39 -3.12 -2.14 -8.90
N VAL A 40 -2.78 -1.68 -7.69
CA VAL A 40 -3.56 -1.95 -6.47
C VAL A 40 -4.98 -1.40 -6.61
N GLY A 41 -5.16 -0.18 -7.10
CA GLY A 41 -6.47 0.43 -7.32
C GLY A 41 -7.35 -0.37 -8.30
N VAL A 42 -6.78 -0.80 -9.42
CA VAL A 42 -7.47 -1.65 -10.39
C VAL A 42 -7.84 -3.00 -9.77
N CYS A 43 -6.91 -3.61 -9.02
CA CYS A 43 -7.15 -4.88 -8.34
C CYS A 43 -8.33 -4.78 -7.35
N VAL A 44 -8.38 -3.72 -6.54
CA VAL A 44 -9.48 -3.47 -5.59
C VAL A 44 -10.79 -3.20 -6.32
N ALA A 45 -10.77 -2.45 -7.42
CA ALA A 45 -11.98 -2.20 -8.25
C ALA A 45 -12.55 -3.49 -8.85
N LEU A 46 -11.69 -4.39 -9.35
CA LEU A 46 -12.10 -5.71 -9.85
C LEU A 46 -12.61 -6.62 -8.73
N MET A 47 -11.96 -6.58 -7.58
CA MET A 47 -12.38 -7.31 -6.38
C MET A 47 -13.76 -6.83 -5.91
N ALA A 48 -14.02 -5.53 -5.88
CA ALA A 48 -15.31 -4.94 -5.52
C ALA A 48 -16.43 -5.34 -6.50
N LYS A 49 -16.15 -5.41 -7.80
CA LYS A 49 -17.13 -5.90 -8.81
C LYS A 49 -17.48 -7.37 -8.62
N SER A 50 -16.54 -8.17 -8.18
CA SER A 50 -16.73 -9.62 -7.99
C SER A 50 -17.28 -9.97 -6.61
N PHE A 51 -17.35 -8.99 -5.70
CA PHE A 51 -17.80 -9.18 -4.33
C PHE A 51 -19.32 -9.11 -4.22
N ASN A 52 -19.91 -10.08 -3.54
CA ASN A 52 -21.33 -10.06 -3.20
C ASN A 52 -21.50 -9.60 -1.74
N PRO A 53 -22.08 -8.42 -1.47
CA PRO A 53 -22.17 -7.89 -0.13
C PRO A 53 -23.08 -8.69 0.80
N ALA A 54 -23.96 -9.55 0.26
CA ALA A 54 -24.85 -10.39 1.05
C ALA A 54 -24.17 -11.65 1.62
N VAL A 55 -23.02 -12.05 1.08
CA VAL A 55 -22.32 -13.26 1.49
C VAL A 55 -20.85 -12.93 1.75
N PRO A 56 -20.38 -13.02 3.01
CA PRO A 56 -18.98 -12.76 3.31
C PRO A 56 -18.09 -13.81 2.64
N TYR A 57 -16.93 -13.39 2.15
CA TYR A 57 -15.90 -14.31 1.67
C TYR A 57 -15.12 -14.83 2.88
N VAL A 58 -15.17 -16.15 3.08
CA VAL A 58 -14.48 -16.83 4.18
C VAL A 58 -13.56 -17.90 3.60
N ASP A 59 -12.28 -17.81 3.93
CA ASP A 59 -11.27 -18.79 3.64
C ASP A 59 -10.58 -19.19 4.96
N ASP A 60 -9.65 -20.15 4.93
CA ASP A 60 -8.92 -20.60 6.12
C ASP A 60 -8.19 -19.45 6.82
N TYR A 61 -7.58 -18.54 6.05
CA TYR A 61 -6.75 -17.44 6.55
C TYR A 61 -7.38 -16.06 6.39
N PHE A 62 -8.36 -15.92 5.48
CA PHE A 62 -8.93 -14.62 5.09
C PHE A 62 -10.41 -14.53 5.36
N TYR A 63 -10.82 -13.34 5.81
CA TYR A 63 -12.22 -13.01 6.04
C TYR A 63 -12.51 -11.63 5.48
N ILE A 64 -13.48 -11.52 4.56
CA ILE A 64 -13.88 -10.26 3.96
C ILE A 64 -15.38 -10.15 3.99
N ASP A 65 -15.88 -9.18 4.72
CA ASP A 65 -17.28 -8.79 4.74
C ASP A 65 -17.50 -7.46 3.98
N ALA A 66 -18.72 -6.99 3.96
CA ALA A 66 -19.07 -5.74 3.30
C ALA A 66 -18.36 -4.53 3.94
N LEU A 67 -18.15 -4.54 5.26
CA LEU A 67 -17.47 -3.48 5.98
C LEU A 67 -15.97 -3.45 5.61
N ASN A 68 -15.31 -4.60 5.65
CA ASN A 68 -13.91 -4.72 5.25
C ASN A 68 -13.70 -4.23 3.82
N MET A 69 -14.62 -4.57 2.91
CA MET A 69 -14.56 -4.14 1.51
C MET A 69 -14.65 -2.63 1.37
N TRP A 70 -15.55 -1.96 2.09
CA TRP A 70 -15.65 -0.51 2.11
C TRP A 70 -14.38 0.16 2.62
N VAL A 71 -13.81 -0.36 3.71
CA VAL A 71 -12.57 0.19 4.27
C VAL A 71 -11.39 -0.01 3.33
N ILE A 72 -11.28 -1.16 2.64
CA ILE A 72 -10.26 -1.41 1.60
C ILE A 72 -10.37 -0.37 0.48
N ILE A 73 -11.57 -0.05 0.01
CA ILE A 73 -11.80 0.98 -1.02
C ILE A 73 -11.33 2.35 -0.53
N ILE A 74 -11.67 2.73 0.71
CA ILE A 74 -11.26 4.01 1.30
C ILE A 74 -9.73 4.09 1.39
N ILE A 75 -9.07 3.08 1.96
CA ILE A 75 -7.61 3.03 2.09
C ILE A 75 -6.94 3.13 0.72
N THR A 76 -7.44 2.38 -0.27
CA THR A 76 -6.91 2.40 -1.63
C THR A 76 -7.06 3.77 -2.28
N THR A 77 -8.19 4.45 -2.07
CA THR A 77 -8.42 5.80 -2.60
C THR A 77 -7.46 6.81 -1.97
N LEU A 78 -7.27 6.75 -0.64
CA LEU A 78 -6.31 7.59 0.07
C LEU A 78 -4.87 7.30 -0.38
N TYR A 79 -4.51 6.04 -0.56
CA TYR A 79 -3.20 5.64 -1.06
C TYR A 79 -2.93 6.17 -2.47
N LEU A 80 -3.91 6.09 -3.38
CA LEU A 80 -3.83 6.69 -4.71
C LEU A 80 -3.63 8.20 -4.63
N ALA A 81 -4.46 8.92 -3.86
CA ALA A 81 -4.37 10.37 -3.69
C ALA A 81 -3.00 10.78 -3.14
N ALA A 82 -2.52 10.11 -2.10
CA ALA A 82 -1.21 10.36 -1.51
C ALA A 82 -0.06 10.13 -2.51
N THR A 83 -0.14 9.05 -3.30
CA THR A 83 0.87 8.72 -4.32
C THR A 83 0.94 9.80 -5.42
N TRP A 84 -0.20 10.34 -5.85
CA TRP A 84 -0.22 11.37 -6.89
C TRP A 84 0.29 12.71 -6.38
N THR A 85 0.07 13.04 -5.11
CA THR A 85 0.53 14.30 -4.49
C THR A 85 1.98 14.25 -4.03
N ALA A 86 2.50 13.06 -3.68
CA ALA A 86 3.85 12.87 -3.15
C ALA A 86 4.96 13.45 -4.04
N ARG A 87 4.84 13.35 -5.37
CA ARG A 87 5.84 13.90 -6.30
C ARG A 87 5.96 15.41 -6.15
N ASN A 88 4.83 16.12 -6.11
CA ASN A 88 4.84 17.59 -6.03
C ASN A 88 5.40 18.07 -4.69
N TYR A 89 5.12 17.31 -3.62
CA TYR A 89 5.65 17.57 -2.30
C TYR A 89 7.17 17.39 -2.25
N LEU A 90 7.68 16.25 -2.69
CA LEU A 90 9.12 15.93 -2.68
C LEU A 90 9.94 16.88 -3.58
N THR A 91 9.46 17.20 -4.79
CA THR A 91 10.13 18.16 -5.69
C THR A 91 10.18 19.57 -5.09
N ARG A 92 9.22 19.93 -4.26
CA ARG A 92 9.21 21.22 -3.57
C ARG A 92 10.23 21.25 -2.43
N GLU A 93 10.36 20.17 -1.67
CA GLU A 93 11.36 20.06 -0.59
C GLU A 93 12.80 20.02 -1.14
N GLU A 94 13.03 19.33 -2.26
CA GLU A 94 14.30 19.36 -2.99
C GLU A 94 14.70 20.79 -3.36
N ARG A 95 13.78 21.58 -3.89
CA ARG A 95 14.03 23.01 -4.26
C ARG A 95 14.30 23.90 -3.06
N CYS A 96 13.73 23.59 -1.91
CA CYS A 96 13.95 24.34 -0.66
C CYS A 96 15.27 23.99 0.05
N GLY A 97 16.04 23.02 -0.46
CA GLY A 97 17.34 22.60 0.09
C GLY A 97 17.24 21.90 1.45
N VAL A 98 16.06 21.43 1.85
CA VAL A 98 15.82 20.76 3.13
C VAL A 98 16.35 19.32 3.08
N LEU A 99 16.35 18.69 1.91
CA LEU A 99 16.81 17.32 1.70
C LEU A 99 18.26 17.30 1.19
N LYS A 100 19.21 17.06 2.08
CA LYS A 100 20.59 16.74 1.74
C LYS A 100 20.75 15.22 1.68
N GLY A 101 20.94 14.63 0.50
CA GLY A 101 21.06 13.17 0.32
C GLY A 101 19.86 12.54 -0.38
N GLU A 102 19.37 13.17 -1.42
CA GLU A 102 18.08 13.08 -2.10
C GLU A 102 17.56 11.67 -2.45
N GLN A 103 18.41 10.78 -2.99
CA GLN A 103 17.92 9.49 -3.51
C GLN A 103 17.53 8.49 -2.40
N LEU A 104 18.30 8.42 -1.33
CA LEU A 104 18.06 7.45 -0.26
C LEU A 104 16.83 7.83 0.59
N GLN A 105 16.61 9.13 0.79
CA GLN A 105 15.45 9.62 1.55
C GLN A 105 14.16 9.42 0.78
N THR A 106 14.15 9.70 -0.52
CA THR A 106 13.01 9.47 -1.40
C THR A 106 12.64 8.00 -1.48
N GLY A 107 13.65 7.12 -1.61
CA GLY A 107 13.44 5.66 -1.60
C GLY A 107 12.83 5.15 -0.30
N ARG A 108 13.33 5.63 0.84
CA ARG A 108 12.79 5.28 2.17
C ARG A 108 11.35 5.76 2.33
N TYR A 109 11.03 6.98 1.91
CA TYR A 109 9.67 7.50 1.96
C TYR A 109 8.68 6.61 1.19
N PHE A 110 9.01 6.24 -0.06
CA PHE A 110 8.16 5.38 -0.85
C PHE A 110 8.05 3.96 -0.29
N ALA A 111 9.14 3.41 0.23
CA ALA A 111 9.13 2.10 0.86
C ALA A 111 8.23 2.08 2.12
N LEU A 112 8.38 3.08 3.00
CA LEU A 112 7.55 3.19 4.20
C LEU A 112 6.07 3.37 3.86
N MET A 113 5.75 4.18 2.86
CA MET A 113 4.38 4.37 2.39
C MET A 113 3.76 3.07 1.83
N GLN A 114 4.54 2.27 1.09
CA GLN A 114 4.13 0.96 0.58
C GLN A 114 3.89 -0.03 1.72
N LEU A 115 4.82 -0.10 2.68
CA LEU A 115 4.71 -0.98 3.83
C LEU A 115 3.53 -0.59 4.75
N PHE A 116 3.28 0.70 4.92
CA PHE A 116 2.13 1.18 5.67
C PHE A 116 0.81 0.72 5.04
N CYS A 117 0.65 0.92 3.74
CA CYS A 117 -0.52 0.47 2.99
C CYS A 117 -0.69 -1.06 3.07
N TRP A 118 0.41 -1.79 2.94
CA TRP A 118 0.45 -3.24 3.06
C TRP A 118 -0.03 -3.72 4.45
N ALA A 119 0.48 -3.11 5.52
CA ALA A 119 0.06 -3.44 6.89
C ALA A 119 -1.44 -3.18 7.11
N MET A 120 -1.97 -2.08 6.56
CA MET A 120 -3.41 -1.79 6.59
C MET A 120 -4.24 -2.86 5.87
N PHE A 121 -3.79 -3.36 4.71
CA PHE A 121 -4.48 -4.44 4.02
C PHE A 121 -4.45 -5.75 4.82
N ILE A 122 -3.35 -6.08 5.50
CA ILE A 122 -3.27 -7.27 6.36
C ILE A 122 -4.31 -7.18 7.47
N VAL A 123 -4.41 -6.03 8.15
CA VAL A 123 -5.41 -5.82 9.24
C VAL A 123 -6.83 -6.15 8.77
N LEU A 124 -7.17 -5.79 7.53
CA LEU A 124 -8.53 -5.95 6.98
C LEU A 124 -8.81 -7.33 6.39
N LEU A 125 -7.77 -8.04 5.96
CA LEU A 125 -7.92 -9.30 5.23
C LEU A 125 -7.78 -10.53 6.12
N VAL A 126 -6.99 -10.44 7.21
CA VAL A 126 -6.61 -11.58 8.02
C VAL A 126 -7.69 -11.92 9.05
N LYS A 127 -8.05 -13.21 9.12
CA LYS A 127 -9.01 -13.77 10.07
C LYS A 127 -8.44 -13.96 11.48
N ASN A 128 -7.12 -14.15 11.59
CA ASN A 128 -6.45 -14.42 12.86
C ASN A 128 -6.21 -13.13 13.64
N LEU A 129 -6.82 -13.02 14.82
CA LEU A 129 -6.71 -11.85 15.71
C LEU A 129 -5.26 -11.54 16.12
N GLY A 130 -4.41 -12.56 16.30
CA GLY A 130 -3.01 -12.37 16.64
C GLY A 130 -2.23 -11.70 15.50
N LEU A 131 -2.43 -12.14 14.25
CA LEU A 131 -1.82 -11.52 13.08
C LEU A 131 -2.38 -10.11 12.82
N MET A 132 -3.66 -9.90 13.06
CA MET A 132 -4.28 -8.58 12.96
C MET A 132 -3.65 -7.63 13.98
N TRP A 133 -3.43 -8.07 15.21
CA TRP A 133 -2.78 -7.26 16.24
C TRP A 133 -1.34 -6.90 15.85
N VAL A 134 -0.54 -7.87 15.39
CA VAL A 134 0.82 -7.62 14.89
C VAL A 134 0.82 -6.62 13.72
N ALA A 135 -0.15 -6.70 12.82
CA ALA A 135 -0.25 -5.76 11.71
C ALA A 135 -0.61 -4.33 12.17
N ILE A 136 -1.44 -4.18 13.20
CA ILE A 136 -1.73 -2.88 13.82
C ILE A 136 -0.45 -2.28 14.44
N GLU A 137 0.32 -3.07 15.18
CA GLU A 137 1.62 -2.63 15.73
C GLU A 137 2.60 -2.26 14.61
N ALA A 138 2.62 -3.01 13.51
CA ALA A 138 3.44 -2.67 12.36
C ALA A 138 3.07 -1.31 11.74
N THR A 139 1.78 -0.94 11.68
CA THR A 139 1.38 0.39 11.18
C THR A 139 1.93 1.52 12.06
N THR A 140 1.94 1.34 13.37
CA THR A 140 2.49 2.34 14.31
C THR A 140 4.00 2.46 14.18
N LEU A 141 4.72 1.34 14.06
CA LEU A 141 6.17 1.33 13.86
C LEU A 141 6.59 1.98 12.53
N ILE A 142 5.84 1.76 11.46
CA ILE A 142 6.14 2.34 10.15
C ILE A 142 5.89 3.85 10.12
N SER A 143 4.93 4.33 10.92
CA SER A 143 4.56 5.75 11.00
C SER A 143 5.43 6.57 11.95
N ALA A 144 6.19 5.93 12.84
CA ALA A 144 7.10 6.57 13.80
C ALA A 144 8.45 6.94 13.18
#